data_7c1b984ec7bd94759a92883f78126552
#
_entry.id   7c1b984ec7bd94759a92883f78126552
#
_cell.length_a   1.000
_cell.length_b   1.000
_cell.length_c   1.000
_cell.angle_alpha   90.00
_cell.angle_beta   90.00
_cell.angle_gamma   90.00
#
_symmetry.space_group_name_H-M   'P 1'
#
loop_
_entity.id
_entity.type
_entity.pdbx_description
1 polymer ?
#
loop_
_entity_poly.entity_id
_entity_poly.type
_entity_poly.pdbx_seq_one_letter_code
_entity_poly.pdbx_strand_id
1 'polypeptide(L)'
;MKIHYDLEKLRRILRDLSTLTGISLSILDADRKTMIRSARENDYCTAIQQRGDYHNCYSCDMALLDRCEKSRAVERHTCHAGLCDLAMPVIKDGVVAGYLLMGRIRSPQSPAHSKDGELEPLYRQIPVFSDEKISSLIDLLPQILFEKNVALEQDDLARQAAEYIDAHFSSKLSVDHLCSALHISKNRLYEVFHAHFGSTVNAYLTQRRIEQAKRLLAETEEPVYWVAEQIGIDNYTYFCRLFKEKTGVTPMQYRKTK
;
A
#
# COMPACT_ATOMS: atom_id res chain seq x y z
N MET A 1 -1.14 -11.75 8.98
CA MET A 1 -0.69 -10.34 8.91
C MET A 1 -1.21 -9.78 7.58
N LYS A 2 -2.18 -8.87 7.60
CA LYS A 2 -2.76 -8.32 6.37
C LYS A 2 -1.83 -7.19 5.88
N ILE A 3 -1.37 -7.28 4.65
CA ILE A 3 -0.67 -6.18 4.00
C ILE A 3 -1.74 -5.17 3.59
N HIS A 4 -1.70 -3.96 4.14
CA HIS A 4 -2.55 -2.87 3.68
C HIS A 4 -1.88 -2.21 2.46
N TYR A 5 -2.45 -2.43 1.30
CA TYR A 5 -2.08 -1.72 0.07
C TYR A 5 -2.99 -0.51 -0.10
N ASP A 6 -2.46 0.59 -0.61
CA ASP A 6 -3.31 1.64 -1.21
C ASP A 6 -3.94 1.07 -2.49
N LEU A 7 -5.09 0.38 -2.30
CA LEU A 7 -5.79 -0.32 -3.35
C LEU A 7 -6.22 0.63 -4.49
N GLU A 8 -6.53 1.87 -4.19
CA GLU A 8 -6.93 2.86 -5.18
C GLU A 8 -5.75 3.28 -6.07
N LYS A 9 -4.59 3.52 -5.47
CA LYS A 9 -3.36 3.83 -6.19
C LYS A 9 -2.90 2.65 -7.03
N LEU A 10 -2.88 1.44 -6.46
CA LEU A 10 -2.54 0.22 -7.19
C LEU A 10 -3.49 -0.02 -8.36
N ARG A 11 -4.80 0.16 -8.16
CA ARG A 11 -5.80 0.02 -9.22
C ARG A 11 -5.53 0.99 -10.37
N ARG A 12 -5.15 2.23 -10.07
CA ARG A 12 -4.78 3.23 -11.09
C ARG A 12 -3.54 2.79 -11.86
N ILE A 13 -2.47 2.41 -11.15
CA ILE A 13 -1.23 1.94 -11.78
C ILE A 13 -1.47 0.72 -12.68
N LEU A 14 -2.20 -0.29 -12.19
CA LEU A 14 -2.52 -1.49 -12.99
C LEU A 14 -3.34 -1.14 -14.23
N ARG A 15 -4.32 -0.25 -14.12
CA ARG A 15 -5.12 0.22 -15.25
C ARG A 15 -4.25 0.94 -16.27
N ASP A 16 -3.39 1.85 -15.84
CA ASP A 16 -2.56 2.67 -16.72
C ASP A 16 -1.50 1.80 -17.42
N LEU A 17 -0.87 0.86 -16.70
CA LEU A 17 0.02 -0.16 -17.28
C LEU A 17 -0.70 -1.05 -18.30
N SER A 18 -1.89 -1.53 -17.97
CA SER A 18 -2.69 -2.35 -18.89
C SER A 18 -3.10 -1.58 -20.15
N THR A 19 -3.43 -0.29 -20.00
CA THR A 19 -3.78 0.57 -21.13
C THR A 19 -2.59 0.81 -22.07
N LEU A 20 -1.40 1.02 -21.51
CA LEU A 20 -0.18 1.28 -22.27
C LEU A 20 0.37 0.03 -22.96
N THR A 21 0.26 -1.12 -22.32
CA THR A 21 0.92 -2.36 -22.77
C THR A 21 -0.03 -3.36 -23.42
N GLY A 22 -1.33 -3.26 -23.13
CA GLY A 22 -2.32 -4.29 -23.51
C GLY A 22 -2.26 -5.56 -22.66
N ILE A 23 -1.45 -5.60 -21.58
CA ILE A 23 -1.32 -6.75 -20.69
C ILE A 23 -2.45 -6.75 -19.67
N SER A 24 -3.04 -7.91 -19.39
CA SER A 24 -3.91 -8.10 -18.23
C SER A 24 -3.06 -8.28 -16.96
N LEU A 25 -3.39 -7.53 -15.92
CA LEU A 25 -2.71 -7.56 -14.62
C LEU A 25 -3.73 -7.82 -13.51
N SER A 26 -3.39 -8.73 -12.58
CA SER A 26 -4.21 -9.00 -11.40
C SER A 26 -3.31 -9.22 -10.17
N ILE A 27 -3.67 -8.62 -9.04
CA ILE A 27 -3.05 -8.89 -7.74
C ILE A 27 -3.99 -9.78 -6.94
N LEU A 28 -3.46 -10.87 -6.42
CA LEU A 28 -4.15 -11.83 -5.58
C LEU A 28 -3.52 -11.84 -4.18
N ASP A 29 -4.33 -12.12 -3.16
CA ASP A 29 -3.84 -12.37 -1.80
C ASP A 29 -3.19 -13.78 -1.68
N ALA A 30 -2.71 -14.11 -0.48
CA ALA A 30 -2.11 -15.41 -0.19
C ALA A 30 -3.10 -16.58 -0.37
N ASP A 31 -4.39 -16.35 -0.21
CA ASP A 31 -5.45 -17.33 -0.44
C ASP A 31 -5.90 -17.40 -1.91
N ARG A 32 -5.15 -16.73 -2.79
CA ARG A 32 -5.38 -16.65 -4.26
C ARG A 32 -6.69 -15.96 -4.65
N LYS A 33 -7.27 -15.19 -3.75
CA LYS A 33 -8.43 -14.35 -4.03
C LYS A 33 -8.00 -13.06 -4.70
N THR A 34 -8.65 -12.72 -5.82
CA THR A 34 -8.36 -11.47 -6.53
C THR A 34 -8.69 -10.25 -5.68
N MET A 35 -7.67 -9.45 -5.38
CA MET A 35 -7.80 -8.17 -4.69
C MET A 35 -8.04 -7.03 -5.69
N ILE A 36 -7.26 -7.01 -6.76
CA ILE A 36 -7.33 -5.98 -7.81
C ILE A 36 -7.12 -6.65 -9.16
N ARG A 37 -7.87 -6.18 -10.17
CA ARG A 37 -7.68 -6.54 -11.58
C ARG A 37 -7.62 -5.28 -12.43
N SER A 38 -6.77 -5.27 -13.46
CA SER A 38 -6.82 -4.23 -14.48
C SER A 38 -8.16 -4.27 -15.22
N ALA A 39 -8.69 -3.09 -15.57
CA ALA A 39 -10.07 -2.97 -16.06
C ALA A 39 -10.32 -3.59 -17.46
N ARG A 40 -9.25 -3.89 -18.21
CA ARG A 40 -9.36 -4.40 -19.59
C ARG A 40 -9.17 -5.91 -19.62
N GLU A 41 -10.24 -6.64 -19.82
CA GLU A 41 -10.15 -8.01 -20.35
C GLU A 41 -9.98 -7.94 -21.86
N ASN A 42 -9.19 -8.84 -22.43
CA ASN A 42 -9.04 -8.90 -23.86
C ASN A 42 -10.23 -9.68 -24.48
N ASP A 43 -10.73 -9.17 -25.61
CA ASP A 43 -11.96 -9.67 -26.23
C ASP A 43 -11.86 -11.15 -26.62
N TYR A 44 -10.66 -11.64 -26.96
CA TYR A 44 -10.40 -13.05 -27.24
C TYR A 44 -10.66 -13.94 -26.01
N CYS A 45 -10.11 -13.58 -24.85
CA CYS A 45 -10.35 -14.32 -23.62
C CYS A 45 -11.82 -14.28 -23.19
N THR A 46 -12.46 -13.14 -23.36
CA THR A 46 -13.90 -12.97 -23.09
C THR A 46 -14.72 -13.92 -23.98
N ALA A 47 -14.42 -13.99 -25.29
CA ALA A 47 -15.10 -14.89 -26.22
C ALA A 47 -14.87 -16.38 -25.88
N ILE A 48 -13.64 -16.77 -25.49
CA ILE A 48 -13.32 -18.13 -25.03
C ILE A 48 -14.17 -18.50 -23.80
N GLN A 49 -14.25 -17.60 -22.82
CA GLN A 49 -15.03 -17.83 -21.58
C GLN A 49 -16.53 -17.94 -21.85
N GLN A 50 -17.06 -17.12 -22.75
CA GLN A 50 -18.47 -17.15 -23.14
C GLN A 50 -18.87 -18.45 -23.86
N ARG A 51 -17.92 -19.14 -24.49
CA ARG A 51 -18.11 -20.47 -25.11
C ARG A 51 -18.06 -21.63 -24.10
N GLY A 52 -17.96 -21.35 -22.81
CA GLY A 52 -17.99 -22.36 -21.74
C GLY A 52 -16.62 -22.78 -21.22
N ASP A 53 -15.52 -22.23 -21.74
CA ASP A 53 -14.15 -22.59 -21.37
C ASP A 53 -13.62 -21.90 -20.08
N TYR A 54 -14.50 -21.26 -19.32
CA TYR A 54 -14.12 -20.60 -18.06
C TYR A 54 -13.39 -21.54 -17.09
N HIS A 55 -13.86 -22.79 -16.98
CA HIS A 55 -13.24 -23.79 -16.10
C HIS A 55 -11.79 -24.09 -16.53
N ASN A 56 -11.52 -24.17 -17.83
CA ASN A 56 -10.17 -24.41 -18.35
C ASN A 56 -9.25 -23.21 -18.09
N CYS A 57 -9.77 -21.98 -18.23
CA CYS A 57 -9.03 -20.76 -17.84
C CYS A 57 -8.64 -20.79 -16.37
N TYR A 58 -9.61 -21.04 -15.49
CA TYR A 58 -9.38 -21.12 -14.04
C TYR A 58 -8.36 -22.20 -13.67
N SER A 59 -8.47 -23.39 -14.26
CA SER A 59 -7.54 -24.50 -14.01
C SER A 59 -6.11 -24.18 -14.44
N CYS A 60 -5.94 -23.46 -15.57
CA CYS A 60 -4.64 -22.97 -16.03
C CYS A 60 -4.03 -21.98 -15.03
N ASP A 61 -4.80 -21.01 -14.58
CA ASP A 61 -4.34 -20.01 -13.59
C ASP A 61 -3.94 -20.68 -12.28
N MET A 62 -4.74 -21.63 -11.77
CA MET A 62 -4.43 -22.34 -10.54
C MET A 62 -3.17 -23.20 -10.66
N ALA A 63 -3.00 -23.92 -11.77
CA ALA A 63 -1.79 -24.73 -12.02
C ALA A 63 -0.53 -23.85 -12.13
N LEU A 64 -0.65 -22.64 -12.68
CA LEU A 64 0.43 -21.67 -12.74
C LEU A 64 0.80 -21.17 -11.35
N LEU A 65 -0.19 -20.83 -10.53
CA LEU A 65 0.01 -20.38 -9.14
C LEU A 65 0.60 -21.48 -8.25
N ASP A 66 0.20 -22.74 -8.44
CA ASP A 66 0.79 -23.89 -7.71
C ASP A 66 2.30 -24.03 -7.97
N ARG A 67 2.72 -23.86 -9.22
CA ARG A 67 4.15 -23.87 -9.55
C ARG A 67 4.88 -22.67 -8.94
N CYS A 68 4.29 -21.48 -9.08
CA CYS A 68 4.84 -20.25 -8.54
C CYS A 68 5.03 -20.31 -7.00
N GLU A 69 4.08 -20.90 -6.28
CA GLU A 69 4.18 -21.09 -4.84
C GLU A 69 5.31 -22.06 -4.45
N LYS A 70 5.43 -23.17 -5.19
CA LYS A 70 6.46 -24.20 -4.94
C LYS A 70 7.87 -23.69 -5.27
N SER A 71 8.03 -23.05 -6.42
CA SER A 71 9.34 -22.54 -6.87
C SER A 71 9.76 -21.26 -6.15
N ARG A 72 8.81 -20.50 -5.62
CA ARG A 72 9.00 -19.15 -5.08
C ARG A 72 9.67 -18.20 -6.08
N ALA A 73 9.48 -18.45 -7.35
CA ALA A 73 10.02 -17.70 -8.46
C ALA A 73 8.92 -17.33 -9.45
N VAL A 74 9.27 -16.48 -10.41
CA VAL A 74 8.36 -16.18 -11.52
C VAL A 74 8.18 -17.43 -12.37
N GLU A 75 6.92 -17.82 -12.58
CA GLU A 75 6.54 -18.94 -13.41
C GLU A 75 5.83 -18.43 -14.66
N ARG A 76 6.06 -19.14 -15.78
CA ARG A 76 5.48 -18.84 -17.07
C ARG A 76 4.85 -20.10 -17.68
N HIS A 77 3.72 -19.94 -18.37
CA HIS A 77 3.16 -21.01 -19.17
C HIS A 77 2.38 -20.48 -20.39
N THR A 78 2.04 -21.40 -21.30
CA THR A 78 1.05 -21.16 -22.32
C THR A 78 -0.27 -21.77 -21.88
N CYS A 79 -1.32 -20.96 -21.76
CA CYS A 79 -2.63 -21.42 -21.31
C CYS A 79 -3.32 -22.29 -22.39
N HIS A 80 -4.46 -22.89 -22.03
CA HIS A 80 -5.22 -23.78 -22.95
C HIS A 80 -5.63 -23.07 -24.25
N ALA A 81 -5.83 -21.74 -24.23
CA ALA A 81 -6.19 -20.93 -25.38
C ALA A 81 -4.98 -20.41 -26.18
N GLY A 82 -3.75 -20.83 -25.85
CA GLY A 82 -2.53 -20.49 -26.56
C GLY A 82 -1.87 -19.17 -26.17
N LEU A 83 -2.33 -18.52 -25.12
CA LEU A 83 -1.73 -17.27 -24.65
C LEU A 83 -0.69 -17.52 -23.56
N CYS A 84 0.26 -16.61 -23.47
CA CYS A 84 1.28 -16.63 -22.43
C CYS A 84 0.78 -15.90 -21.19
N ASP A 85 0.84 -16.59 -20.04
CA ASP A 85 0.56 -16.06 -18.73
C ASP A 85 1.75 -16.30 -17.81
N LEU A 86 1.95 -15.37 -16.86
CA LEU A 86 3.02 -15.38 -15.86
C LEU A 86 2.43 -15.16 -14.48
N ALA A 87 2.99 -15.85 -13.49
CA ALA A 87 2.73 -15.62 -12.08
C ALA A 87 4.03 -15.24 -11.37
N MET A 88 3.96 -14.22 -10.55
CA MET A 88 5.06 -13.73 -9.73
C MET A 88 4.64 -13.76 -8.26
N PRO A 89 5.42 -14.40 -7.36
CA PRO A 89 5.11 -14.38 -5.95
C PRO A 89 5.48 -13.03 -5.33
N VAL A 90 4.62 -12.49 -4.51
CA VAL A 90 4.91 -11.34 -3.65
C VAL A 90 5.39 -11.89 -2.32
N ILE A 91 6.71 -11.81 -2.08
CA ILE A 91 7.32 -12.37 -0.87
C ILE A 91 7.58 -11.23 0.12
N LYS A 92 7.11 -11.40 1.36
CA LYS A 92 7.37 -10.49 2.47
C LYS A 92 7.83 -11.32 3.69
N ASP A 93 8.94 -10.92 4.29
CA ASP A 93 9.52 -11.60 5.47
C ASP A 93 9.68 -13.13 5.28
N GLY A 94 10.04 -13.56 4.06
CA GLY A 94 10.22 -14.96 3.70
C GLY A 94 8.93 -15.77 3.50
N VAL A 95 7.76 -15.10 3.55
CA VAL A 95 6.44 -15.73 3.32
C VAL A 95 5.80 -15.19 2.06
N VAL A 96 5.11 -16.05 1.30
CA VAL A 96 4.32 -15.61 0.15
C VAL A 96 3.08 -14.87 0.66
N ALA A 97 3.03 -13.57 0.43
CA ALA A 97 1.97 -12.68 0.89
C ALA A 97 0.87 -12.47 -0.17
N GLY A 98 1.13 -12.92 -1.39
CA GLY A 98 0.21 -12.83 -2.52
C GLY A 98 0.90 -13.10 -3.83
N TYR A 99 0.19 -12.82 -4.92
CA TYR A 99 0.68 -13.07 -6.27
C TYR A 99 0.32 -11.92 -7.21
N LEU A 100 1.21 -11.64 -8.15
CA LEU A 100 0.92 -10.84 -9.34
C LEU A 100 0.76 -11.79 -10.52
N LEU A 101 -0.45 -11.85 -11.08
CA LEU A 101 -0.70 -12.48 -12.37
C LEU A 101 -0.59 -11.42 -13.47
N MET A 102 0.16 -11.72 -14.51
CA MET A 102 0.25 -10.93 -15.72
C MET A 102 0.22 -11.82 -16.94
N GLY A 103 -0.43 -11.38 -18.02
CA GLY A 103 -0.45 -12.18 -19.21
C GLY A 103 -1.56 -11.83 -20.18
N ARG A 104 -2.14 -12.88 -20.75
CA ARG A 104 -3.07 -12.81 -21.87
C ARG A 104 -2.43 -12.11 -23.07
N ILE A 105 -1.15 -12.44 -23.29
CA ILE A 105 -0.31 -11.92 -24.36
C ILE A 105 0.12 -13.06 -25.28
N ARG A 106 0.56 -12.72 -26.48
CA ARG A 106 1.27 -13.66 -27.33
C ARG A 106 2.77 -13.54 -27.10
N SER A 107 3.47 -14.65 -27.19
CA SER A 107 4.92 -14.74 -27.05
C SER A 107 5.49 -15.57 -28.22
N PRO A 108 6.82 -15.65 -28.40
CA PRO A 108 7.40 -16.52 -29.42
C PRO A 108 6.98 -18.00 -29.35
N GLN A 109 6.56 -18.43 -28.12
CA GLN A 109 6.08 -19.81 -27.92
C GLN A 109 4.55 -19.95 -28.08
N SER A 110 3.83 -18.87 -28.30
CA SER A 110 2.40 -18.93 -28.59
C SER A 110 2.15 -19.47 -29.98
N PRO A 111 1.04 -20.19 -30.20
CA PRO A 111 0.66 -20.67 -31.56
C PRO A 111 0.58 -19.52 -32.56
N ALA A 112 0.94 -19.77 -33.80
CA ALA A 112 0.85 -18.79 -34.89
C ALA A 112 -0.60 -18.35 -35.15
N HIS A 113 -1.54 -19.24 -34.89
CA HIS A 113 -2.97 -19.07 -35.12
C HIS A 113 -3.77 -19.44 -33.88
N SER A 114 -4.97 -18.89 -33.75
CA SER A 114 -5.94 -19.33 -32.75
C SER A 114 -6.25 -20.82 -32.92
N LYS A 115 -6.48 -21.51 -31.80
CA LYS A 115 -7.01 -22.88 -31.81
C LYS A 115 -8.46 -22.95 -32.36
N ASP A 116 -9.19 -21.85 -32.20
CA ASP A 116 -10.51 -21.66 -32.76
C ASP A 116 -10.42 -20.67 -33.93
N GLY A 117 -10.64 -21.16 -35.16
CA GLY A 117 -10.51 -20.35 -36.37
C GLY A 117 -11.48 -19.16 -36.43
N GLU A 118 -12.66 -19.27 -35.81
CA GLU A 118 -13.61 -18.16 -35.74
C GLU A 118 -13.11 -17.01 -34.86
N LEU A 119 -12.24 -17.29 -33.91
CA LEU A 119 -11.65 -16.30 -33.02
C LEU A 119 -10.30 -15.76 -33.54
N GLU A 120 -9.82 -16.21 -34.70
CA GLU A 120 -8.55 -15.75 -35.27
C GLU A 120 -8.44 -14.23 -35.39
N PRO A 121 -9.47 -13.47 -35.80
CA PRO A 121 -9.38 -12.00 -35.85
C PRO A 121 -9.12 -11.36 -34.47
N LEU A 122 -9.70 -11.89 -33.41
CA LEU A 122 -9.48 -11.43 -32.04
C LEU A 122 -8.10 -11.85 -31.54
N TYR A 123 -7.67 -13.07 -31.86
CA TYR A 123 -6.35 -13.58 -31.48
C TYR A 123 -5.22 -12.71 -32.06
N ARG A 124 -5.35 -12.27 -33.31
CA ARG A 124 -4.35 -11.41 -33.98
C ARG A 124 -4.23 -10.01 -33.35
N GLN A 125 -5.26 -9.53 -32.70
CA GLN A 125 -5.23 -8.24 -32.01
C GLN A 125 -4.45 -8.29 -30.67
N ILE A 126 -4.17 -9.48 -30.14
CA ILE A 126 -3.44 -9.63 -28.89
C ILE A 126 -1.98 -9.21 -29.09
N PRO A 127 -1.42 -8.37 -28.21
CA PRO A 127 -0.06 -7.89 -28.33
C PRO A 127 0.95 -9.05 -28.25
N VAL A 128 1.97 -8.99 -29.11
CA VAL A 128 3.09 -9.93 -29.11
C VAL A 128 4.24 -9.35 -28.32
N PHE A 129 4.73 -10.10 -27.35
CA PHE A 129 5.87 -9.73 -26.51
C PHE A 129 7.06 -10.65 -26.80
N SER A 130 8.21 -10.04 -27.11
CA SER A 130 9.49 -10.77 -27.14
C SER A 130 9.89 -11.22 -25.73
N ASP A 131 10.79 -12.19 -25.63
CA ASP A 131 11.32 -12.63 -24.35
C ASP A 131 12.03 -11.49 -23.59
N GLU A 132 12.69 -10.55 -24.29
CA GLU A 132 13.28 -9.35 -23.70
C GLU A 132 12.23 -8.44 -23.05
N LYS A 133 11.11 -8.19 -23.73
CA LYS A 133 10.02 -7.39 -23.17
C LYS A 133 9.40 -8.05 -21.94
N ILE A 134 9.23 -9.37 -21.98
CA ILE A 134 8.73 -10.15 -20.84
C ILE A 134 9.70 -10.03 -19.66
N SER A 135 11.01 -10.21 -19.91
CA SER A 135 12.04 -10.06 -18.88
C SER A 135 12.04 -8.67 -18.25
N SER A 136 11.99 -7.63 -19.08
CA SER A 136 11.92 -6.24 -18.60
C SER A 136 10.68 -5.97 -17.73
N LEU A 137 9.54 -6.58 -18.05
CA LEU A 137 8.33 -6.47 -17.22
C LEU A 137 8.48 -7.19 -15.87
N ILE A 138 9.10 -8.38 -15.89
CA ILE A 138 9.40 -9.14 -14.65
C ILE A 138 10.26 -8.32 -13.71
N ASP A 139 11.24 -7.60 -14.22
CA ASP A 139 12.14 -6.77 -13.41
C ASP A 139 11.47 -5.46 -12.96
N LEU A 140 10.66 -4.84 -13.81
CA LEU A 140 10.09 -3.52 -13.56
C LEU A 140 8.86 -3.53 -12.66
N LEU A 141 7.96 -4.52 -12.84
CA LEU A 141 6.68 -4.54 -12.13
C LEU A 141 6.80 -4.61 -10.60
N PRO A 142 7.72 -5.41 -10.00
CA PRO A 142 7.91 -5.40 -8.55
C PRO A 142 8.32 -4.02 -8.02
N GLN A 143 9.22 -3.33 -8.72
CA GLN A 143 9.71 -2.01 -8.32
C GLN A 143 8.59 -0.97 -8.34
N ILE A 144 7.74 -0.98 -9.36
CA ILE A 144 6.62 -0.05 -9.47
C ILE A 144 5.50 -0.38 -8.49
N LEU A 145 5.15 -1.67 -8.36
CA LEU A 145 3.96 -2.10 -7.62
C LEU A 145 4.23 -2.30 -6.14
N PHE A 146 5.43 -2.75 -5.76
CA PHE A 146 5.70 -3.21 -4.41
C PHE A 146 6.78 -2.40 -3.69
N GLU A 147 7.89 -2.05 -4.29
CA GLU A 147 8.98 -1.33 -3.61
C GLU A 147 8.57 0.10 -3.21
N LYS A 148 7.92 0.85 -4.12
CA LYS A 148 7.42 2.20 -3.81
C LYS A 148 6.14 2.21 -2.98
N ASN A 149 5.36 1.13 -3.01
CA ASN A 149 4.12 1.03 -2.24
C ASN A 149 4.35 0.43 -0.85
N VAL A 150 5.44 -0.30 -0.62
CA VAL A 150 5.92 -0.65 0.73
C VAL A 150 6.42 0.60 1.47
N ALA A 151 7.01 1.58 0.76
CA ALA A 151 7.29 2.89 1.35
C ALA A 151 6.00 3.66 1.71
N LEU A 152 4.89 3.45 0.97
CA LEU A 152 3.57 4.01 1.31
C LEU A 152 2.92 3.36 2.54
N GLU A 153 3.22 2.10 2.85
CA GLU A 153 2.83 1.51 4.16
C GLU A 153 3.54 2.20 5.33
N GLN A 154 4.78 2.63 5.14
CA GLN A 154 5.50 3.41 6.14
C GLN A 154 4.88 4.79 6.31
N ASP A 155 4.54 5.45 5.20
CA ASP A 155 3.88 6.75 5.19
C ASP A 155 2.45 6.67 5.74
N ASP A 156 1.69 5.64 5.40
CA ASP A 156 0.32 5.46 5.91
C ASP A 156 0.32 5.12 7.41
N LEU A 157 1.22 4.27 7.86
CA LEU A 157 1.36 3.92 9.28
C LEU A 157 1.83 5.11 10.11
N ALA A 158 2.78 5.90 9.60
CA ALA A 158 3.21 7.14 10.25
C ALA A 158 2.07 8.14 10.32
N ARG A 159 1.27 8.28 9.26
CA ARG A 159 0.09 9.14 9.21
C ARG A 159 -0.99 8.66 10.17
N GLN A 160 -1.33 7.37 10.22
CA GLN A 160 -2.26 6.81 11.19
C GLN A 160 -1.81 7.07 12.63
N ALA A 161 -0.50 6.95 12.89
CA ALA A 161 0.05 7.28 14.20
C ALA A 161 -0.11 8.76 14.53
N ALA A 162 0.11 9.66 13.59
CA ALA A 162 -0.09 11.10 13.76
C ALA A 162 -1.57 11.44 13.95
N GLU A 163 -2.48 10.87 13.18
CA GLU A 163 -3.93 11.03 13.32
C GLU A 163 -4.41 10.53 14.69
N TYR A 164 -3.89 9.40 15.15
CA TYR A 164 -4.20 8.90 16.50
C TYR A 164 -3.70 9.85 17.60
N ILE A 165 -2.47 10.37 17.45
CA ILE A 165 -1.93 11.38 18.36
C ILE A 165 -2.82 12.64 18.36
N ASP A 166 -3.21 13.12 17.18
CA ASP A 166 -4.04 14.32 17.02
C ASP A 166 -5.44 14.16 17.63
N ALA A 167 -5.98 12.94 17.63
CA ALA A 167 -7.26 12.65 18.27
C ALA A 167 -7.16 12.47 19.80
N HIS A 168 -5.96 12.13 20.33
CA HIS A 168 -5.81 11.70 21.72
C HIS A 168 -4.74 12.46 22.51
N PHE A 169 -4.15 13.54 21.97
CA PHE A 169 -3.03 14.27 22.61
C PHE A 169 -3.38 14.83 24.00
N SER A 170 -4.66 15.12 24.25
CA SER A 170 -5.16 15.63 25.54
C SER A 170 -5.26 14.56 26.63
N SER A 171 -5.15 13.29 26.27
CA SER A 171 -5.16 12.19 27.23
C SER A 171 -3.74 11.80 27.69
N LYS A 172 -3.64 10.87 28.65
CA LYS A 172 -2.36 10.25 29.06
C LYS A 172 -1.86 9.29 27.98
N LEU A 173 -1.58 9.82 26.79
CA LEU A 173 -1.09 9.03 25.67
C LEU A 173 0.37 8.62 25.91
N SER A 174 0.63 7.31 25.90
CA SER A 174 1.97 6.73 25.91
C SER A 174 2.30 6.06 24.58
N VAL A 175 3.58 5.87 24.32
CA VAL A 175 4.04 5.10 23.14
C VAL A 175 3.48 3.68 23.16
N ASP A 176 3.32 3.06 24.34
CA ASP A 176 2.74 1.72 24.48
C ASP A 176 1.27 1.68 24.07
N HIS A 177 0.49 2.69 24.46
CA HIS A 177 -0.90 2.81 24.01
C HIS A 177 -1.00 2.95 22.50
N LEU A 178 -0.14 3.79 21.90
CA LEU A 178 -0.11 3.98 20.46
C LEU A 178 0.28 2.68 19.72
N CYS A 179 1.29 1.96 20.21
CA CYS A 179 1.70 0.67 19.65
C CYS A 179 0.58 -0.37 19.74
N SER A 180 -0.14 -0.42 20.86
CA SER A 180 -1.27 -1.34 21.05
C SER A 180 -2.43 -1.00 20.13
N ALA A 181 -2.77 0.29 19.98
CA ALA A 181 -3.85 0.74 19.11
C ALA A 181 -3.59 0.46 17.63
N LEU A 182 -2.33 0.61 17.21
CA LEU A 182 -1.92 0.38 15.82
C LEU A 182 -1.42 -1.05 15.55
N HIS A 183 -1.40 -1.92 16.57
CA HIS A 183 -0.91 -3.31 16.48
C HIS A 183 0.52 -3.43 15.93
N ILE A 184 1.44 -2.54 16.37
CA ILE A 184 2.82 -2.51 15.92
C ILE A 184 3.81 -2.52 17.09
N SER A 185 5.07 -2.89 16.81
CA SER A 185 6.16 -2.79 17.79
C SER A 185 6.66 -1.35 17.93
N LYS A 186 7.26 -1.02 19.09
CA LYS A 186 7.90 0.29 19.30
C LYS A 186 8.98 0.61 18.27
N ASN A 187 9.80 -0.37 17.93
CA ASN A 187 10.86 -0.18 16.94
C ASN A 187 10.28 0.21 15.58
N ARG A 188 9.23 -0.48 15.15
CA ARG A 188 8.55 -0.16 13.89
C ARG A 188 7.91 1.22 13.91
N LEU A 189 7.25 1.59 15.03
CA LEU A 189 6.68 2.93 15.18
C LEU A 189 7.74 4.01 15.06
N TYR A 190 8.87 3.88 15.79
CA TYR A 190 9.94 4.89 15.76
C TYR A 190 10.57 5.00 14.36
N GLU A 191 10.81 3.88 13.69
CA GLU A 191 11.37 3.83 12.34
C GLU A 191 10.49 4.58 11.34
N VAL A 192 9.20 4.19 11.24
CA VAL A 192 8.28 4.76 10.25
C VAL A 192 7.97 6.24 10.55
N PHE A 193 7.85 6.59 11.82
CA PHE A 193 7.55 7.94 12.24
C PHE A 193 8.71 8.89 11.97
N HIS A 194 9.94 8.46 12.28
CA HIS A 194 11.14 9.24 11.98
C HIS A 194 11.39 9.37 10.48
N ALA A 195 11.19 8.30 9.71
CA ALA A 195 11.36 8.32 8.27
C ALA A 195 10.38 9.30 7.58
N HIS A 196 9.12 9.37 8.05
CA HIS A 196 8.09 10.23 7.45
C HIS A 196 8.14 11.68 7.94
N PHE A 197 8.26 11.90 9.27
CA PHE A 197 8.17 13.23 9.88
C PHE A 197 9.53 13.86 10.22
N GLY A 198 10.64 13.13 10.10
CA GLY A 198 11.97 13.59 10.52
C GLY A 198 12.09 13.89 12.03
N SER A 199 11.13 13.42 12.84
CA SER A 199 11.02 13.71 14.27
C SER A 199 10.61 12.47 15.06
N THR A 200 10.75 12.53 16.38
CA THR A 200 10.28 11.46 17.26
C THR A 200 8.79 11.60 17.57
N VAL A 201 8.12 10.48 17.88
CA VAL A 201 6.72 10.45 18.33
C VAL A 201 6.46 11.41 19.50
N ASN A 202 7.37 11.42 20.49
CA ASN A 202 7.25 12.30 21.66
C ASN A 202 7.44 13.78 21.30
N ALA A 203 8.33 14.10 20.36
CA ALA A 203 8.51 15.46 19.89
C ALA A 203 7.26 15.97 19.17
N TYR A 204 6.65 15.12 18.32
CA TYR A 204 5.41 15.43 17.62
C TYR A 204 4.25 15.65 18.61
N LEU A 205 4.03 14.73 19.56
CA LEU A 205 3.02 14.87 20.61
C LEU A 205 3.20 16.16 21.40
N THR A 206 4.44 16.47 21.78
CA THR A 206 4.78 17.71 22.49
C THR A 206 4.42 18.94 21.66
N GLN A 207 4.77 18.93 20.38
CA GLN A 207 4.47 20.04 19.46
C GLN A 207 2.95 20.28 19.37
N ARG A 208 2.16 19.23 19.20
CA ARG A 208 0.69 19.31 19.12
C ARG A 208 0.08 19.87 20.41
N ARG A 209 0.57 19.42 21.57
CA ARG A 209 0.16 19.96 22.88
C ARG A 209 0.45 21.44 23.03
N ILE A 210 1.65 21.88 22.63
CA ILE A 210 2.03 23.30 22.70
C ILE A 210 1.22 24.17 21.73
N GLU A 211 0.91 23.67 20.52
CA GLU A 211 0.06 24.38 19.56
C GLU A 211 -1.35 24.58 20.13
N GLN A 212 -1.92 23.56 20.73
CA GLN A 212 -3.23 23.67 21.38
C GLN A 212 -3.19 24.59 22.60
N ALA A 213 -2.11 24.54 23.41
CA ALA A 213 -1.94 25.46 24.50
C ALA A 213 -1.90 26.94 24.06
N LYS A 214 -1.22 27.23 22.94
CA LYS A 214 -1.20 28.56 22.33
C LYS A 214 -2.61 29.04 21.97
N ARG A 215 -3.43 28.17 21.39
CA ARG A 215 -4.83 28.49 21.05
C ARG A 215 -5.65 28.80 22.31
N LEU A 216 -5.63 27.90 23.29
CA LEU A 216 -6.37 28.07 24.52
C LEU A 216 -5.95 29.36 25.30
N LEU A 217 -4.65 29.63 25.33
CA LEU A 217 -4.14 30.86 25.95
C LEU A 217 -4.56 32.13 25.22
N ALA A 218 -4.78 32.08 23.91
CA ALA A 218 -5.20 33.23 23.11
C ALA A 218 -6.72 33.42 23.10
N GLU A 219 -7.49 32.32 23.16
CA GLU A 219 -8.94 32.30 22.96
C GLU A 219 -9.75 32.28 24.27
N THR A 220 -9.09 31.99 25.41
CA THR A 220 -9.77 31.88 26.73
C THR A 220 -9.05 32.64 27.83
N GLU A 221 -9.81 33.03 28.84
CA GLU A 221 -9.29 33.63 30.09
C GLU A 221 -9.07 32.56 31.18
N GLU A 222 -9.21 31.28 30.85
CA GLU A 222 -9.07 30.20 31.82
C GLU A 222 -7.67 30.17 32.46
N PRO A 223 -7.56 29.73 33.73
CA PRO A 223 -6.29 29.65 34.40
C PRO A 223 -5.24 28.83 33.65
N VAL A 224 -3.98 29.21 33.73
CA VAL A 224 -2.89 28.52 33.00
C VAL A 224 -2.76 27.04 33.40
N TYR A 225 -3.08 26.68 34.64
CA TYR A 225 -3.09 25.29 35.10
C TYR A 225 -4.19 24.47 34.37
N TRP A 226 -5.37 25.06 34.15
CA TRP A 226 -6.44 24.45 33.41
C TRP A 226 -6.01 24.17 31.93
N VAL A 227 -5.30 25.13 31.31
CA VAL A 227 -4.74 24.93 29.96
C VAL A 227 -3.79 23.74 29.94
N ALA A 228 -2.93 23.58 30.97
CA ALA A 228 -2.03 22.45 31.07
C ALA A 228 -2.79 21.09 31.13
N GLU A 229 -3.86 21.04 31.93
CA GLU A 229 -4.72 19.85 32.05
C GLU A 229 -5.43 19.51 30.71
N GLN A 230 -5.97 20.53 30.02
CA GLN A 230 -6.66 20.33 28.74
C GLN A 230 -5.77 19.77 27.64
N ILE A 231 -4.46 19.96 27.72
CA ILE A 231 -3.50 19.40 26.75
C ILE A 231 -2.82 18.12 27.26
N GLY A 232 -3.30 17.53 28.35
CA GLY A 232 -2.81 16.28 28.92
C GLY A 232 -1.45 16.39 29.63
N ILE A 233 -1.14 17.54 30.25
CA ILE A 233 0.06 17.74 31.06
C ILE A 233 -0.37 18.08 32.51
N ASP A 234 -0.39 17.08 33.37
CA ASP A 234 -0.83 17.23 34.77
C ASP A 234 0.14 18.11 35.62
N ASN A 235 1.43 18.11 35.30
CA ASN A 235 2.43 18.83 36.02
C ASN A 235 2.57 20.27 35.52
N TYR A 236 1.98 21.21 36.22
CA TYR A 236 2.00 22.63 35.89
C TYR A 236 3.42 23.23 35.77
N THR A 237 4.33 22.90 36.68
CA THR A 237 5.71 23.40 36.61
C THR A 237 6.44 22.90 35.39
N TYR A 238 6.25 21.62 35.05
CA TYR A 238 6.78 21.02 33.81
C TYR A 238 6.18 21.71 32.58
N PHE A 239 4.87 21.93 32.54
CA PHE A 239 4.22 22.65 31.46
C PHE A 239 4.81 24.04 31.24
N CYS A 240 4.94 24.85 32.28
CA CYS A 240 5.48 26.21 32.16
C CYS A 240 6.91 26.23 31.61
N ARG A 241 7.76 25.28 32.03
CA ARG A 241 9.12 25.13 31.54
C ARG A 241 9.13 24.69 30.07
N LEU A 242 8.36 23.68 29.74
CA LEU A 242 8.25 23.13 28.37
C LEU A 242 7.70 24.17 27.38
N PHE A 243 6.65 24.91 27.79
CA PHE A 243 6.07 25.95 26.94
C PHE A 243 7.10 27.06 26.67
N LYS A 244 7.82 27.53 27.70
CA LYS A 244 8.89 28.53 27.52
C LYS A 244 10.02 28.02 26.63
N GLU A 245 10.43 26.76 26.78
CA GLU A 245 11.45 26.13 25.92
C GLU A 245 11.02 26.15 24.45
N LYS A 246 9.76 25.83 24.16
CA LYS A 246 9.23 25.71 22.80
C LYS A 246 8.79 27.04 22.18
N THR A 247 8.49 28.06 22.96
CA THR A 247 7.93 29.35 22.49
C THR A 247 8.81 30.56 22.77
N GLY A 248 9.82 30.41 23.61
CA GLY A 248 10.69 31.50 24.08
C GLY A 248 10.13 32.32 25.23
N VAL A 249 8.81 32.23 25.50
CA VAL A 249 8.13 33.03 26.53
C VAL A 249 7.28 32.15 27.47
N THR A 250 6.98 32.64 28.68
CA THR A 250 6.09 31.90 29.60
C THR A 250 4.63 31.92 29.10
N PRO A 251 3.77 30.96 29.53
CA PRO A 251 2.36 30.97 29.18
C PRO A 251 1.64 32.28 29.55
N MET A 252 1.94 32.85 30.71
CA MET A 252 1.39 34.14 31.16
C MET A 252 1.84 35.31 30.28
N GLN A 253 3.11 35.34 29.88
CA GLN A 253 3.61 36.35 28.92
C GLN A 253 2.97 36.21 27.56
N TYR A 254 2.82 34.96 27.07
CA TYR A 254 2.19 34.68 25.77
C TYR A 254 0.75 35.18 25.73
N ARG A 255 -0.04 34.98 26.80
CA ARG A 255 -1.41 35.50 26.92
C ARG A 255 -1.49 37.04 26.85
N LYS A 256 -0.51 37.75 27.40
CA LYS A 256 -0.50 39.23 27.42
C LYS A 256 -0.10 39.84 26.08
N THR A 257 0.49 39.07 25.17
CA THR A 257 0.96 39.54 23.86
C THR A 257 -0.07 39.36 22.78
N LYS A 258 -1.23 38.82 23.10
CA LYS A 258 -2.40 38.64 22.23
C LYS A 258 -3.61 39.39 22.78
#